data_1b9f54aa0ebb87db74443eeec8833735
#
_entry.id   1b9f54aa0ebb87db74443eeec8833735
#
_cell.length_a   1.000
_cell.length_b   1.000
_cell.length_c   1.000
_cell.angle_alpha   90.00
_cell.angle_beta   90.00
_cell.angle_gamma   90.00
#
_symmetry.space_group_name_H-M   'P 1'
#
loop_
_entity.id
_entity.type
_entity.pdbx_description
1 polymer ?
#
loop_
_entity_poly.entity_id
_entity_poly.type
_entity_poly.pdbx_seq_one_letter_code
_entity_poly.pdbx_strand_id
1 'polypeptide(L)'
;MLLPWNTYAQFTKGLSYRAETGISFSGGKHTPFWLAANKQGLSSIEKNNGYLRAGIFREMEEDKRFSYAFGADLAVAYHFTSTLIVQQLYADLKYRCLGLSIGSKERHSEFNNPLLSSGGLTFSGNARPIPQVRIGIPEYTVVPGTKGWLAFKGHIAYGMFTDDGWQKDFVAPGNKYTEHVLYHSKDLYVKVGNREKFPLIFEGGLEMAAQFGGNAFRGNEKIDMPNGIKDFFKVFIPSGGSSETPMGEQTNIYGNHLGSWNFSLTWYAPQDWTVRPYYEHYFEDHSQMFGEYGWKDCLAGIEITFPKNPVISRFVYEYLSTKDQTGPVYWDHTPEIPEQVSGADNYYNHGIYTGWQHWGMGIGNPLVMSPVYNTDGDISFKSSRMQGHHFGVMGNPVSDLQYRILLSVTRNWGTYSMPFYEIKKNGNALIELQYTPHQLKSWSFTASLGMDRGAMLGKSAGGMLTIRKTGWIR
;
A
#
# COMPACT_ATOMS: atom_id res chain seq x y z
N MET A 1 -43.92 -13.73 -1.47
CA MET A 1 -44.15 -12.27 -1.65
C MET A 1 -43.19 -11.82 -2.74
N LEU A 2 -43.67 -11.70 -3.98
CA LEU A 2 -42.84 -11.28 -5.13
C LEU A 2 -42.73 -9.76 -5.05
N LEU A 3 -41.51 -9.26 -4.92
CA LEU A 3 -41.21 -7.81 -5.02
C LEU A 3 -41.60 -7.33 -6.44
N PRO A 4 -42.24 -6.17 -6.55
CA PRO A 4 -42.73 -5.71 -7.85
C PRO A 4 -41.54 -5.41 -8.79
N TRP A 5 -41.70 -5.73 -10.07
CA TRP A 5 -40.70 -5.61 -11.15
C TRP A 5 -40.00 -4.23 -11.20
N ASN A 6 -40.66 -3.18 -10.73
CA ASN A 6 -40.11 -1.84 -10.64
C ASN A 6 -38.96 -1.71 -9.63
N THR A 7 -38.86 -2.57 -8.63
CA THR A 7 -37.80 -2.58 -7.64
C THR A 7 -36.51 -3.16 -8.22
N TYR A 8 -36.62 -4.16 -9.10
CA TYR A 8 -35.46 -4.75 -9.79
C TYR A 8 -34.79 -3.76 -10.74
N ALA A 9 -35.56 -2.95 -11.48
CA ALA A 9 -35.05 -1.95 -12.41
C ALA A 9 -34.31 -0.79 -11.71
N GLN A 10 -34.65 -0.49 -10.44
CA GLN A 10 -33.91 0.49 -9.64
C GLN A 10 -32.60 -0.06 -9.08
N PHE A 11 -32.53 -1.34 -8.72
CA PHE A 11 -31.30 -1.96 -8.22
C PHE A 11 -30.24 -2.19 -9.28
N THR A 12 -30.62 -2.45 -10.53
CA THR A 12 -29.67 -2.69 -11.63
C THR A 12 -29.14 -1.41 -12.25
N LYS A 13 -29.81 -0.27 -12.04
CA LYS A 13 -29.36 1.01 -12.57
C LYS A 13 -28.04 1.46 -11.93
N GLY A 14 -27.00 1.58 -12.76
CA GLY A 14 -25.66 1.97 -12.31
C GLY A 14 -24.77 0.81 -11.84
N LEU A 15 -25.13 -0.44 -12.15
CA LEU A 15 -24.25 -1.59 -11.94
C LEU A 15 -23.27 -1.73 -13.10
N SER A 16 -21.98 -1.84 -12.77
CA SER A 16 -20.92 -2.20 -13.71
C SER A 16 -20.37 -3.59 -13.41
N TYR A 17 -19.80 -4.22 -14.42
CA TYR A 17 -19.08 -5.47 -14.27
C TYR A 17 -17.66 -5.39 -14.81
N ARG A 18 -16.80 -6.24 -14.29
CA ARG A 18 -15.44 -6.51 -14.76
C ARG A 18 -15.26 -8.01 -14.89
N ALA A 19 -14.69 -8.45 -16.02
CA ALA A 19 -14.13 -9.78 -16.18
C ALA A 19 -12.70 -9.63 -16.66
N GLU A 20 -11.75 -10.33 -16.05
CA GLU A 20 -10.33 -10.18 -16.35
C GLU A 20 -9.62 -11.52 -16.24
N THR A 21 -8.69 -11.77 -17.15
CA THR A 21 -7.74 -12.88 -17.05
C THR A 21 -6.33 -12.37 -17.23
N GLY A 22 -5.41 -12.90 -16.44
CA GLY A 22 -3.98 -12.63 -16.54
C GLY A 22 -3.20 -13.92 -16.55
N ILE A 23 -2.19 -14.02 -17.42
CA ILE A 23 -1.24 -15.13 -17.48
C ILE A 23 0.18 -14.57 -17.53
N SER A 24 1.07 -15.13 -16.70
CA SER A 24 2.48 -14.75 -16.62
C SER A 24 3.38 -15.94 -16.82
N PHE A 25 4.42 -15.75 -17.64
CA PHE A 25 5.48 -16.72 -17.87
C PHE A 25 6.84 -16.05 -17.70
N SER A 26 7.73 -16.69 -16.96
CA SER A 26 9.06 -16.14 -16.72
C SER A 26 10.13 -17.19 -16.57
N GLY A 27 11.35 -16.83 -16.98
CA GLY A 27 12.57 -17.56 -16.71
C GLY A 27 13.37 -16.89 -15.58
N GLY A 28 14.23 -17.68 -14.93
CA GLY A 28 15.04 -17.21 -13.82
C GLY A 28 14.54 -17.70 -12.46
N LYS A 29 14.70 -16.90 -11.40
CA LYS A 29 14.31 -17.30 -10.03
C LYS A 29 12.83 -17.09 -9.74
N HIS A 30 12.27 -15.97 -10.16
CA HIS A 30 10.92 -15.50 -9.82
C HIS A 30 10.26 -14.86 -11.04
N THR A 31 8.95 -14.61 -10.95
CA THR A 31 8.30 -13.60 -11.78
C THR A 31 9.00 -12.26 -11.57
N PRO A 32 9.34 -11.52 -12.64
CA PRO A 32 9.96 -10.21 -12.51
C PRO A 32 9.21 -9.28 -11.59
N PHE A 33 9.94 -8.55 -10.77
CA PHE A 33 9.44 -7.76 -9.65
C PHE A 33 8.25 -6.85 -10.00
N TRP A 34 8.35 -6.04 -11.06
CA TRP A 34 7.28 -5.13 -11.44
C TRP A 34 6.07 -5.81 -12.12
N LEU A 35 6.17 -7.10 -12.47
CA LEU A 35 5.00 -7.90 -12.85
C LEU A 35 4.18 -8.34 -11.63
N ALA A 36 4.82 -8.41 -10.45
CA ALA A 36 4.19 -8.80 -9.19
C ALA A 36 3.86 -7.64 -8.25
N ALA A 37 4.71 -6.60 -8.18
CA ALA A 37 4.57 -5.49 -7.25
C ALA A 37 3.43 -4.52 -7.64
N ASN A 38 2.83 -3.87 -6.64
CA ASN A 38 1.74 -2.88 -6.78
C ASN A 38 0.54 -3.36 -7.60
N LYS A 39 0.15 -4.62 -7.42
CA LYS A 39 -1.02 -5.27 -8.05
C LYS A 39 -2.16 -5.55 -7.05
N GLN A 40 -2.21 -4.84 -5.93
CA GLN A 40 -3.18 -5.07 -4.85
C GLN A 40 -3.18 -6.52 -4.35
N GLY A 41 -2.00 -7.17 -4.33
CA GLY A 41 -1.84 -8.57 -3.96
C GLY A 41 -2.47 -9.60 -4.91
N LEU A 42 -3.01 -9.17 -6.05
CA LEU A 42 -3.46 -10.06 -7.13
C LEU A 42 -2.30 -10.35 -8.07
N SER A 43 -1.29 -11.00 -7.55
CA SER A 43 -0.05 -11.33 -8.24
C SER A 43 0.64 -12.51 -7.57
N SER A 44 1.67 -13.04 -8.22
CA SER A 44 2.49 -14.12 -7.70
C SER A 44 3.95 -13.92 -8.08
N ILE A 45 4.84 -14.40 -7.22
CA ILE A 45 6.28 -14.48 -7.49
C ILE A 45 6.64 -15.76 -8.27
N GLU A 46 5.73 -16.71 -8.36
CA GLU A 46 5.94 -17.97 -9.08
C GLU A 46 6.05 -17.74 -10.58
N LYS A 47 6.97 -18.46 -11.25
CA LYS A 47 7.35 -18.19 -12.65
C LYS A 47 6.24 -18.35 -13.66
N ASN A 48 5.36 -19.31 -13.44
CA ASN A 48 4.22 -19.61 -14.30
C ASN A 48 2.96 -19.50 -13.46
N ASN A 49 2.24 -18.42 -13.62
CA ASN A 49 1.06 -18.13 -12.82
C ASN A 49 -0.04 -17.49 -13.66
N GLY A 50 -1.25 -17.47 -13.12
CA GLY A 50 -2.35 -16.82 -13.79
C GLY A 50 -3.59 -16.77 -12.94
N TYR A 51 -4.56 -15.96 -13.36
CA TYR A 51 -5.84 -15.80 -12.68
C TYR A 51 -6.99 -15.52 -13.62
N LEU A 52 -8.18 -15.87 -13.14
CA LEU A 52 -9.46 -15.41 -13.67
C LEU A 52 -10.13 -14.57 -12.58
N ARG A 53 -10.58 -13.37 -12.92
CA ARG A 53 -11.20 -12.41 -12.01
C ARG A 53 -12.55 -11.95 -12.56
N ALA A 54 -13.56 -11.89 -11.69
CA ALA A 54 -14.87 -11.36 -12.03
C ALA A 54 -15.42 -10.51 -10.87
N GLY A 55 -16.00 -9.37 -11.21
CA GLY A 55 -16.57 -8.46 -10.23
C GLY A 55 -17.80 -7.72 -10.72
N ILE A 56 -18.65 -7.33 -9.78
CA ILE A 56 -19.81 -6.47 -9.96
C ILE A 56 -19.69 -5.31 -9.00
N PHE A 57 -19.97 -4.10 -9.50
CA PHE A 57 -19.78 -2.86 -8.74
C PHE A 57 -20.98 -1.93 -8.94
N ARG A 58 -21.31 -1.20 -7.91
CA ARG A 58 -22.13 0.00 -7.97
C ARG A 58 -21.27 1.18 -7.53
N GLU A 59 -21.19 2.21 -8.35
CA GLU A 59 -20.46 3.43 -8.03
C GLU A 59 -21.29 4.37 -7.15
N MET A 60 -20.60 5.23 -6.38
CA MET A 60 -21.18 6.26 -5.56
C MET A 60 -21.76 7.37 -6.45
N GLU A 61 -22.97 7.84 -6.12
CA GLU A 61 -23.55 9.00 -6.79
C GLU A 61 -23.07 10.28 -6.07
N GLU A 62 -22.19 11.04 -6.70
CA GLU A 62 -21.51 12.19 -6.09
C GLU A 62 -22.45 13.34 -5.73
N ASP A 63 -23.46 13.60 -6.57
CA ASP A 63 -24.40 14.71 -6.44
C ASP A 63 -25.43 14.54 -5.33
N LYS A 64 -25.58 13.32 -4.77
CA LYS A 64 -26.59 13.04 -3.76
C LYS A 64 -26.05 13.27 -2.35
N ARG A 65 -26.89 13.85 -1.49
CA ARG A 65 -26.57 13.99 -0.06
C ARG A 65 -26.41 12.65 0.65
N PHE A 66 -27.21 11.65 0.26
CA PHE A 66 -27.08 10.25 0.67
C PHE A 66 -26.83 9.42 -0.57
N SER A 67 -25.78 8.64 -0.54
CA SER A 67 -25.39 7.74 -1.63
C SER A 67 -24.76 6.47 -1.06
N TYR A 68 -24.78 5.40 -1.85
CA TYR A 68 -24.15 4.14 -1.48
C TYR A 68 -23.47 3.51 -2.69
N ALA A 69 -22.38 2.80 -2.39
CA ALA A 69 -21.65 2.00 -3.35
C ALA A 69 -21.42 0.59 -2.77
N PHE A 70 -21.19 -0.38 -3.61
CA PHE A 70 -20.71 -1.69 -3.21
C PHE A 70 -19.89 -2.33 -4.32
N GLY A 71 -19.09 -3.31 -3.95
CA GLY A 71 -18.34 -4.12 -4.88
C GLY A 71 -18.17 -5.53 -4.36
N ALA A 72 -18.32 -6.50 -5.25
CA ALA A 72 -17.96 -7.89 -5.05
C ALA A 72 -17.06 -8.32 -6.22
N ASP A 73 -15.82 -8.70 -5.92
CA ASP A 73 -14.77 -8.98 -6.90
C ASP A 73 -13.92 -10.15 -6.43
N LEU A 74 -14.02 -11.25 -7.13
CA LEU A 74 -13.41 -12.52 -6.78
C LEU A 74 -12.44 -12.96 -7.87
N ALA A 75 -11.37 -13.66 -7.48
CA ALA A 75 -10.48 -14.30 -8.43
C ALA A 75 -10.21 -15.75 -8.06
N VAL A 76 -10.06 -16.59 -9.09
CA VAL A 76 -9.46 -17.92 -8.98
C VAL A 76 -8.07 -17.85 -9.60
N ALA A 77 -7.06 -18.31 -8.86
CA ALA A 77 -5.68 -18.11 -9.21
C ALA A 77 -4.89 -19.43 -9.16
N TYR A 78 -3.91 -19.54 -10.04
CA TYR A 78 -2.98 -20.64 -10.15
C TYR A 78 -1.58 -20.20 -9.79
N HIS A 79 -0.91 -20.91 -8.88
CA HIS A 79 0.40 -20.58 -8.32
C HIS A 79 0.45 -19.21 -7.62
N PHE A 80 -0.59 -18.89 -6.87
CA PHE A 80 -0.65 -17.75 -5.95
C PHE A 80 -0.62 -18.24 -4.50
N THR A 81 -0.49 -17.33 -3.57
CA THR A 81 -0.56 -17.60 -2.12
C THR A 81 -1.94 -18.16 -1.68
N SER A 82 -2.95 -18.09 -2.52
CA SER A 82 -4.28 -18.64 -2.32
C SER A 82 -4.94 -18.92 -3.67
N THR A 83 -5.64 -20.04 -3.80
CA THR A 83 -6.37 -20.39 -5.04
C THR A 83 -7.63 -19.53 -5.21
N LEU A 84 -8.36 -19.28 -4.14
CA LEU A 84 -9.54 -18.38 -4.15
C LEU A 84 -9.16 -17.08 -3.45
N ILE A 85 -9.39 -15.96 -4.13
CA ILE A 85 -9.05 -14.63 -3.65
C ILE A 85 -10.32 -13.77 -3.64
N VAL A 86 -10.68 -13.28 -2.47
CA VAL A 86 -11.64 -12.18 -2.33
C VAL A 86 -10.85 -10.90 -2.52
N GLN A 87 -10.85 -10.39 -3.76
CA GLN A 87 -10.07 -9.20 -4.10
C GLN A 87 -10.72 -7.94 -3.55
N GLN A 88 -12.05 -7.84 -3.70
CA GLN A 88 -12.84 -6.80 -3.07
C GLN A 88 -14.20 -7.37 -2.66
N LEU A 89 -14.63 -7.03 -1.47
CA LEU A 89 -16.00 -7.25 -0.99
C LEU A 89 -16.31 -6.14 0.00
N TYR A 90 -17.06 -5.12 -0.44
CA TYR A 90 -17.29 -3.93 0.36
C TYR A 90 -18.66 -3.32 0.14
N ALA A 91 -19.07 -2.53 1.12
CA ALA A 91 -20.21 -1.61 1.05
C ALA A 91 -19.77 -0.24 1.59
N ASP A 92 -20.07 0.80 0.83
CA ASP A 92 -19.80 2.20 1.19
C ASP A 92 -21.12 2.96 1.34
N LEU A 93 -21.20 3.80 2.36
CA LEU A 93 -22.30 4.74 2.59
C LEU A 93 -21.71 6.15 2.68
N LYS A 94 -22.38 7.10 2.05
CA LYS A 94 -22.01 8.54 2.10
C LYS A 94 -23.21 9.35 2.56
N TYR A 95 -23.00 10.21 3.54
CA TYR A 95 -23.95 11.25 3.91
C TYR A 95 -23.23 12.58 3.98
N ARG A 96 -23.50 13.46 2.99
CA ARG A 96 -22.76 14.71 2.77
C ARG A 96 -21.25 14.43 2.64
N CYS A 97 -20.44 14.96 3.57
CA CYS A 97 -18.99 14.75 3.62
C CYS A 97 -18.57 13.50 4.41
N LEU A 98 -19.47 12.90 5.17
CA LEU A 98 -19.17 11.70 5.98
C LEU A 98 -19.31 10.43 5.14
N GLY A 99 -18.33 9.56 5.26
CA GLY A 99 -18.30 8.23 4.63
C GLY A 99 -18.11 7.12 5.64
N LEU A 100 -18.78 6.01 5.41
CA LEU A 100 -18.57 4.73 6.08
C LEU A 100 -18.29 3.67 5.02
N SER A 101 -17.19 2.94 5.17
CA SER A 101 -16.81 1.83 4.30
C SER A 101 -16.62 0.57 5.13
N ILE A 102 -17.23 -0.54 4.73
CA ILE A 102 -17.12 -1.82 5.42
C ILE A 102 -16.66 -2.88 4.43
N GLY A 103 -15.61 -3.61 4.75
CA GLY A 103 -15.08 -4.73 3.96
C GLY A 103 -13.71 -4.50 3.34
N SER A 104 -13.34 -5.38 2.40
CA SER A 104 -12.09 -5.32 1.63
C SER A 104 -12.30 -4.46 0.39
N LYS A 105 -11.48 -3.42 0.21
CA LYS A 105 -11.51 -2.54 -0.95
C LYS A 105 -10.09 -2.16 -1.38
N GLU A 106 -9.81 -2.23 -2.67
CA GLU A 106 -8.55 -1.73 -3.24
C GLU A 106 -8.42 -0.24 -2.97
N ARG A 107 -7.26 0.18 -2.42
CA ARG A 107 -6.91 1.57 -2.14
C ARG A 107 -5.48 1.84 -2.58
N HIS A 108 -5.19 3.10 -2.84
CA HIS A 108 -3.85 3.57 -3.19
C HIS A 108 -3.38 4.57 -2.14
N SER A 109 -2.07 4.76 -2.07
CA SER A 109 -1.47 5.83 -1.27
C SER A 109 -1.97 7.19 -1.76
N GLU A 110 -2.20 8.10 -0.82
CA GLU A 110 -2.85 9.38 -1.08
C GLU A 110 -2.04 10.34 -1.95
N PHE A 111 -0.70 10.32 -1.83
CA PHE A 111 0.18 11.25 -2.53
C PHE A 111 0.91 10.64 -3.73
N ASN A 112 0.89 9.32 -3.87
CA ASN A 112 1.65 8.65 -4.90
C ASN A 112 0.80 8.39 -6.15
N ASN A 113 1.42 8.52 -7.31
CA ASN A 113 0.79 8.16 -8.56
C ASN A 113 0.58 6.64 -8.63
N PRO A 114 -0.66 6.11 -8.72
CA PRO A 114 -0.92 4.68 -8.63
C PRO A 114 -0.33 3.85 -9.78
N LEU A 115 0.04 4.49 -10.88
CA LEU A 115 0.60 3.81 -12.05
C LEU A 115 2.12 3.95 -12.17
N LEU A 116 2.69 5.06 -11.70
CA LEU A 116 4.09 5.41 -11.97
C LEU A 116 4.98 5.46 -10.73
N SER A 117 4.41 5.60 -9.53
CA SER A 117 5.17 5.61 -8.28
C SER A 117 5.61 4.21 -7.87
N SER A 118 6.68 4.12 -7.10
CA SER A 118 7.07 2.90 -6.40
C SER A 118 6.10 2.51 -5.28
N GLY A 119 5.29 3.44 -4.78
CA GLY A 119 4.33 3.29 -3.67
C GLY A 119 4.79 4.02 -2.41
N GLY A 120 3.87 4.34 -1.51
CA GLY A 120 4.18 4.96 -0.22
C GLY A 120 4.90 4.02 0.74
N LEU A 121 5.57 4.60 1.74
CA LEU A 121 6.30 3.82 2.76
C LEU A 121 5.36 3.21 3.79
N THR A 122 4.35 3.94 4.23
CA THR A 122 3.35 3.43 5.17
C THR A 122 2.35 2.52 4.49
N PHE A 123 1.82 2.93 3.34
CA PHE A 123 0.81 2.19 2.58
C PHE A 123 1.06 2.30 1.08
N SER A 124 0.89 1.19 0.37
CA SER A 124 0.97 1.12 -1.09
C SER A 124 -0.12 0.21 -1.67
N GLY A 125 -0.18 0.09 -2.99
CA GLY A 125 -1.02 -0.90 -3.67
C GLY A 125 -0.38 -2.27 -3.81
N ASN A 126 0.55 -2.66 -2.93
CA ASN A 126 1.34 -3.88 -3.10
C ASN A 126 0.68 -5.11 -2.46
N ALA A 127 0.20 -5.00 -1.23
CA ALA A 127 -0.46 -6.10 -0.52
C ALA A 127 -1.94 -6.23 -0.87
N ARG A 128 -2.52 -7.40 -0.58
CA ARG A 128 -3.95 -7.66 -0.70
C ARG A 128 -4.74 -6.77 0.26
N PRO A 129 -5.90 -6.20 -0.17
CA PRO A 129 -6.71 -5.34 0.70
C PRO A 129 -7.11 -6.01 2.02
N ILE A 130 -6.95 -5.29 3.12
CA ILE A 130 -7.34 -5.74 4.45
C ILE A 130 -8.80 -5.39 4.69
N PRO A 131 -9.68 -6.35 5.09
CA PRO A 131 -11.05 -6.06 5.46
C PRO A 131 -11.09 -5.17 6.71
N GLN A 132 -11.88 -4.10 6.64
CA GLN A 132 -11.95 -3.09 7.69
C GLN A 132 -13.29 -2.37 7.73
N VAL A 133 -13.61 -1.79 8.87
CA VAL A 133 -14.63 -0.75 9.04
C VAL A 133 -13.90 0.58 9.10
N ARG A 134 -14.19 1.48 8.15
CA ARG A 134 -13.56 2.78 7.99
C ARG A 134 -14.61 3.87 8.01
N ILE A 135 -14.44 4.86 8.87
CA ILE A 135 -15.29 6.05 8.97
C ILE A 135 -14.44 7.30 8.80
N GLY A 136 -14.96 8.31 8.12
CA GLY A 136 -14.21 9.56 7.92
C GLY A 136 -14.83 10.47 6.88
N ILE A 137 -14.01 11.36 6.40
CA ILE A 137 -14.28 12.31 5.31
C ILE A 137 -13.37 11.90 4.14
N PRO A 138 -13.86 11.08 3.19
CA PRO A 138 -13.02 10.46 2.17
C PRO A 138 -12.48 11.44 1.12
N GLU A 139 -13.12 12.59 0.96
CA GLU A 139 -12.75 13.62 -0.02
C GLU A 139 -12.49 14.95 0.65
N TYR A 140 -11.60 15.76 0.06
CA TYR A 140 -11.31 17.08 0.58
C TYR A 140 -12.57 17.93 0.72
N THR A 141 -12.97 18.20 1.95
CA THR A 141 -14.12 19.02 2.30
C THR A 141 -13.63 20.41 2.69
N VAL A 142 -14.14 21.41 1.98
CA VAL A 142 -13.78 22.82 2.23
C VAL A 142 -14.30 23.27 3.61
N VAL A 143 -13.44 23.90 4.39
CA VAL A 143 -13.80 24.51 5.67
C VAL A 143 -14.67 25.75 5.42
N PRO A 144 -15.88 25.82 5.99
CA PRO A 144 -16.75 26.97 5.83
C PRO A 144 -16.06 28.29 6.21
N GLY A 145 -16.31 29.35 5.43
CA GLY A 145 -15.70 30.67 5.66
C GLY A 145 -14.32 30.88 5.05
N THR A 146 -13.62 29.84 4.60
CA THR A 146 -12.26 29.96 4.02
C THR A 146 -12.25 30.30 2.54
N LYS A 147 -13.41 30.48 1.91
CA LYS A 147 -13.55 30.79 0.47
C LYS A 147 -12.80 29.80 -0.44
N GLY A 148 -12.76 28.53 -0.06
CA GLY A 148 -12.11 27.47 -0.82
C GLY A 148 -10.58 27.35 -0.62
N TRP A 149 -9.99 28.12 0.29
CA TRP A 149 -8.54 28.06 0.54
C TRP A 149 -8.09 26.94 1.46
N LEU A 150 -8.98 26.46 2.34
CA LEU A 150 -8.67 25.41 3.29
C LEU A 150 -9.65 24.24 3.14
N ALA A 151 -9.14 23.04 2.97
CA ALA A 151 -9.93 21.82 2.95
C ALA A 151 -9.19 20.71 3.71
N PHE A 152 -9.94 19.73 4.20
CA PHE A 152 -9.38 18.59 4.90
C PHE A 152 -10.11 17.30 4.51
N LYS A 153 -9.44 16.18 4.67
CA LYS A 153 -9.96 14.82 4.60
C LYS A 153 -9.27 13.96 5.64
N GLY A 154 -9.84 12.82 5.96
CA GLY A 154 -9.23 11.89 6.89
C GLY A 154 -10.15 10.74 7.27
N HIS A 155 -9.57 9.74 7.92
CA HIS A 155 -10.32 8.57 8.36
C HIS A 155 -9.80 7.96 9.66
N ILE A 156 -10.61 7.09 10.21
CA ILE A 156 -10.25 6.11 11.24
C ILE A 156 -10.79 4.76 10.77
N ALA A 157 -9.99 3.70 10.88
CA ALA A 157 -10.38 2.37 10.52
C ALA A 157 -9.87 1.32 11.50
N TYR A 158 -10.65 0.25 11.64
CA TYR A 158 -10.28 -0.98 12.31
C TYR A 158 -10.62 -2.16 11.42
N GLY A 159 -9.73 -3.15 11.38
CA GLY A 159 -9.83 -4.31 10.52
C GLY A 159 -9.13 -5.52 11.11
N MET A 160 -8.95 -6.54 10.28
CA MET A 160 -8.31 -7.79 10.68
C MET A 160 -7.53 -8.37 9.52
N PHE A 161 -6.33 -8.88 9.80
CA PHE A 161 -5.56 -9.66 8.84
C PHE A 161 -6.26 -11.00 8.55
N THR A 162 -6.09 -11.52 7.34
CA THR A 162 -6.81 -12.73 6.88
C THR A 162 -5.86 -13.80 6.33
N ASP A 163 -4.59 -13.71 6.64
CA ASP A 163 -3.52 -14.54 6.10
C ASP A 163 -3.00 -15.63 7.05
N ASP A 164 -3.71 -15.90 8.15
CA ASP A 164 -3.35 -16.89 9.17
C ASP A 164 -2.99 -18.27 8.59
N GLY A 165 -3.83 -18.79 7.68
CA GLY A 165 -3.60 -20.07 7.02
C GLY A 165 -2.34 -20.07 6.17
N TRP A 166 -2.13 -19.02 5.37
CA TRP A 166 -0.92 -18.87 4.55
C TRP A 166 0.33 -18.77 5.41
N GLN A 167 0.29 -18.02 6.52
CA GLN A 167 1.43 -17.90 7.44
C GLN A 167 1.83 -19.26 7.99
N LYS A 168 0.86 -20.09 8.45
CA LYS A 168 1.12 -21.45 8.95
C LYS A 168 1.75 -22.36 7.90
N ASP A 169 1.26 -22.29 6.67
CA ASP A 169 1.75 -23.12 5.57
C ASP A 169 3.13 -22.70 5.08
N PHE A 170 3.45 -21.40 5.18
CA PHE A 170 4.72 -20.84 4.71
C PHE A 170 5.87 -21.00 5.69
N VAL A 171 5.62 -20.91 6.99
CA VAL A 171 6.69 -20.90 8.00
C VAL A 171 7.36 -22.26 8.16
N ALA A 172 8.70 -22.25 8.26
CA ALA A 172 9.44 -23.42 8.68
C ALA A 172 9.21 -23.72 10.18
N PRO A 173 9.32 -25.01 10.61
CA PRO A 173 9.17 -25.37 12.02
C PRO A 173 10.06 -24.52 12.94
N GLY A 174 9.46 -23.93 13.98
CA GLY A 174 10.15 -23.07 14.94
C GLY A 174 10.18 -21.60 14.59
N ASN A 175 9.86 -21.22 13.36
CA ASN A 175 9.72 -19.82 12.97
C ASN A 175 8.40 -19.22 13.46
N LYS A 176 8.34 -17.89 13.48
CA LYS A 176 7.21 -17.11 13.97
C LYS A 176 6.10 -17.00 12.94
N TYR A 177 4.84 -17.21 13.39
CA TYR A 177 3.63 -16.84 12.66
C TYR A 177 2.60 -16.23 13.62
N THR A 178 1.58 -15.59 13.08
CA THR A 178 0.54 -14.93 13.88
C THR A 178 -0.86 -15.29 13.40
N GLU A 179 -1.83 -15.20 14.30
CA GLU A 179 -3.25 -15.48 14.03
C GLU A 179 -4.13 -14.38 14.62
N HIS A 180 -5.25 -14.09 13.95
CA HIS A 180 -6.29 -13.18 14.41
C HIS A 180 -5.78 -11.77 14.73
N VAL A 181 -4.71 -11.34 14.06
CA VAL A 181 -4.12 -10.01 14.25
C VAL A 181 -5.09 -8.95 13.76
N LEU A 182 -5.29 -7.93 14.57
CA LEU A 182 -6.13 -6.79 14.25
C LEU A 182 -5.32 -5.69 13.56
N TYR A 183 -6.02 -4.91 12.75
CA TYR A 183 -5.50 -3.79 12.00
C TYR A 183 -6.14 -2.49 12.46
N HIS A 184 -5.35 -1.43 12.57
CA HIS A 184 -5.81 -0.07 12.76
C HIS A 184 -5.16 0.85 11.74
N SER A 185 -5.89 1.85 11.23
CA SER A 185 -5.32 2.97 10.50
C SER A 185 -6.09 4.26 10.76
N LYS A 186 -5.38 5.37 10.63
CA LYS A 186 -5.94 6.71 10.70
C LYS A 186 -5.09 7.67 9.88
N ASP A 187 -5.72 8.66 9.31
CA ASP A 187 -5.05 9.78 8.65
C ASP A 187 -5.82 11.08 8.84
N LEU A 188 -5.10 12.17 8.65
CA LEU A 188 -5.66 13.51 8.50
C LEU A 188 -4.78 14.30 7.54
N TYR A 189 -5.38 14.77 6.47
CA TYR A 189 -4.75 15.59 5.44
C TYR A 189 -5.41 16.94 5.33
N VAL A 190 -4.60 17.96 5.20
CA VAL A 190 -5.02 19.36 5.01
C VAL A 190 -4.52 19.83 3.65
N LYS A 191 -5.39 20.49 2.92
CA LYS A 191 -5.09 21.13 1.64
C LYS A 191 -5.25 22.64 1.77
N VAL A 192 -4.22 23.37 1.38
CA VAL A 192 -4.17 24.83 1.38
C VAL A 192 -3.92 25.34 -0.02
N GLY A 193 -4.80 26.20 -0.51
CA GLY A 193 -4.71 26.83 -1.82
C GLY A 193 -6.03 26.82 -2.56
N ASN A 194 -6.18 27.73 -3.50
CA ASN A 194 -7.33 27.85 -4.37
C ASN A 194 -6.83 28.05 -5.81
N ARG A 195 -6.92 26.99 -6.62
CA ARG A 195 -6.40 26.95 -8.00
C ARG A 195 -6.95 28.09 -8.89
N GLU A 196 -8.19 28.52 -8.66
CA GLU A 196 -8.79 29.60 -9.45
C GLU A 196 -8.14 30.96 -9.18
N LYS A 197 -7.53 31.13 -7.99
CA LYS A 197 -6.94 32.38 -7.54
C LYS A 197 -5.42 32.38 -7.55
N PHE A 198 -4.81 31.23 -7.32
CA PHE A 198 -3.38 31.10 -7.21
C PHE A 198 -2.93 29.70 -7.70
N PRO A 199 -1.87 29.60 -8.50
CA PRO A 199 -1.50 28.37 -9.19
C PRO A 199 -0.75 27.35 -8.31
N LEU A 200 -0.71 27.54 -6.99
CA LEU A 200 -0.07 26.61 -6.06
C LEU A 200 -1.09 26.01 -5.09
N ILE A 201 -0.98 24.69 -4.89
CA ILE A 201 -1.73 23.95 -3.88
C ILE A 201 -0.72 23.22 -2.99
N PHE A 202 -0.77 23.46 -1.70
CA PHE A 202 -0.03 22.68 -0.69
C PHE A 202 -0.97 21.65 -0.08
N GLU A 203 -0.48 20.42 0.09
CA GLU A 203 -1.15 19.36 0.83
C GLU A 203 -0.16 18.77 1.83
N GLY A 204 -0.63 18.55 3.05
CA GLY A 204 0.17 17.94 4.09
C GLY A 204 -0.68 17.14 5.05
N GLY A 205 -0.13 16.07 5.62
CA GLY A 205 -0.88 15.23 6.56
C GLY A 205 -0.05 14.18 7.24
N LEU A 206 -0.69 13.56 8.20
CA LEU A 206 -0.16 12.44 8.97
C LEU A 206 -1.00 11.21 8.67
N GLU A 207 -0.31 10.11 8.35
CA GLU A 207 -0.87 8.78 8.21
C GLU A 207 -0.22 7.85 9.23
N MET A 208 -1.03 7.07 9.95
CA MET A 208 -0.57 6.10 10.92
C MET A 208 -1.33 4.79 10.78
N ALA A 209 -0.65 3.69 11.03
CA ALA A 209 -1.27 2.37 11.06
C ALA A 209 -0.63 1.49 12.15
N ALA A 210 -1.32 0.40 12.51
CA ALA A 210 -0.83 -0.52 13.50
C ALA A 210 -1.38 -1.94 13.33
N GLN A 211 -0.57 -2.92 13.77
CA GLN A 211 -0.99 -4.30 14.06
C GLN A 211 -1.12 -4.44 15.57
N PHE A 212 -2.20 -5.06 16.05
CA PHE A 212 -2.43 -5.26 17.49
C PHE A 212 -3.30 -6.49 17.74
N GLY A 213 -3.39 -6.91 19.01
CA GLY A 213 -4.18 -8.09 19.37
C GLY A 213 -3.70 -9.38 18.70
N GLY A 214 -4.55 -10.40 18.73
CA GLY A 214 -4.25 -11.70 18.13
C GLY A 214 -3.25 -12.54 18.93
N ASN A 215 -2.70 -13.54 18.29
CA ASN A 215 -1.78 -14.49 18.90
C ASN A 215 -0.51 -14.61 18.07
N ALA A 216 0.64 -14.66 18.71
CA ALA A 216 1.91 -15.00 18.07
C ALA A 216 2.39 -16.37 18.52
N PHE A 217 2.95 -17.13 17.60
CA PHE A 217 3.47 -18.48 17.84
C PHE A 217 4.93 -18.55 17.40
N ARG A 218 5.78 -19.18 18.20
CA ARG A 218 7.17 -19.48 17.88
C ARG A 218 7.53 -20.85 18.43
N GLY A 219 7.61 -21.85 17.57
CA GLY A 219 7.73 -23.24 18.02
C GLY A 219 6.54 -23.64 18.91
N ASN A 220 6.82 -23.97 20.18
CA ASN A 220 5.80 -24.34 21.18
C ASN A 220 5.33 -23.16 22.04
N GLU A 221 5.91 -21.98 21.86
CA GLU A 221 5.57 -20.79 22.61
C GLU A 221 4.37 -20.10 21.95
N LYS A 222 3.39 -19.69 22.77
CA LYS A 222 2.25 -18.87 22.37
C LYS A 222 2.24 -17.60 23.18
N ILE A 223 2.10 -16.47 22.52
CA ILE A 223 1.94 -15.15 23.13
C ILE A 223 0.55 -14.64 22.74
N ASP A 224 -0.32 -14.50 23.71
CA ASP A 224 -1.65 -13.90 23.52
C ASP A 224 -1.55 -12.38 23.72
N MET A 225 -1.98 -11.63 22.73
CA MET A 225 -1.99 -10.16 22.79
C MET A 225 -3.41 -9.66 23.11
N PRO A 226 -3.55 -8.76 24.11
CA PRO A 226 -4.85 -8.24 24.50
C PRO A 226 -5.60 -7.58 23.35
N ASN A 227 -6.92 -7.74 23.28
CA ASN A 227 -7.78 -7.16 22.23
C ASN A 227 -9.11 -6.62 22.79
N GLY A 228 -9.15 -6.24 24.05
CA GLY A 228 -10.31 -5.63 24.67
C GLY A 228 -10.57 -4.19 24.21
N ILE A 229 -11.71 -3.64 24.57
CA ILE A 229 -12.12 -2.27 24.18
C ILE A 229 -11.04 -1.22 24.55
N LYS A 230 -10.38 -1.37 25.69
CA LYS A 230 -9.29 -0.46 26.12
C LYS A 230 -8.11 -0.48 25.16
N ASP A 231 -7.83 -1.63 24.54
CA ASP A 231 -6.69 -1.80 23.64
C ASP A 231 -6.94 -1.12 22.28
N PHE A 232 -8.18 -1.05 21.83
CA PHE A 232 -8.56 -0.23 20.66
C PHE A 232 -8.27 1.26 20.90
N PHE A 233 -8.51 1.78 22.10
CA PHE A 233 -8.15 3.16 22.44
C PHE A 233 -6.65 3.37 22.56
N LYS A 234 -5.89 2.41 23.11
CA LYS A 234 -4.42 2.49 23.20
C LYS A 234 -3.76 2.54 21.83
N VAL A 235 -4.30 1.81 20.85
CA VAL A 235 -3.82 1.83 19.47
C VAL A 235 -4.23 3.11 18.76
N PHE A 236 -5.41 3.65 19.08
CA PHE A 236 -5.85 4.93 18.52
C PHE A 236 -4.98 6.10 19.02
N ILE A 237 -4.70 6.15 20.33
CA ILE A 237 -3.73 7.09 20.92
C ILE A 237 -2.55 6.23 21.37
N PRO A 238 -1.44 6.16 20.60
CA PRO A 238 -0.33 5.29 20.92
C PRO A 238 0.11 5.45 22.35
N SER A 239 0.02 4.38 23.14
CA SER A 239 0.34 4.36 24.57
C SER A 239 0.84 2.98 24.99
N GLY A 240 1.55 2.92 26.10
CA GLY A 240 2.15 1.67 26.62
C GLY A 240 1.12 0.57 26.87
N GLY A 241 1.60 -0.66 26.82
CA GLY A 241 0.85 -1.87 27.12
C GLY A 241 0.37 -1.93 28.57
N SER A 242 -0.21 -3.05 28.96
CA SER A 242 -0.63 -3.35 30.34
C SER A 242 0.20 -4.49 30.90
N SER A 243 -0.06 -4.86 32.18
CA SER A 243 0.57 -6.03 32.82
C SER A 243 0.28 -7.37 32.10
N GLU A 244 -0.69 -7.39 31.20
CA GLU A 244 -1.04 -8.56 30.39
C GLU A 244 -0.22 -8.65 29.08
N THR A 245 0.57 -7.61 28.75
CA THR A 245 1.43 -7.61 27.56
C THR A 245 2.86 -8.01 27.90
N PRO A 246 3.66 -8.50 26.93
CA PRO A 246 5.09 -8.71 27.09
C PRO A 246 5.80 -7.43 27.59
N MET A 247 6.90 -7.59 28.31
CA MET A 247 7.62 -6.48 28.97
C MET A 247 8.02 -5.37 27.97
N GLY A 248 8.43 -5.74 26.76
CA GLY A 248 8.74 -4.78 25.70
C GLY A 248 7.56 -3.89 25.32
N GLU A 249 6.35 -4.42 25.32
CA GLU A 249 5.12 -3.67 25.02
C GLU A 249 4.64 -2.82 26.21
N GLN A 250 5.02 -3.18 27.42
CA GLN A 250 4.68 -2.41 28.63
C GLN A 250 5.50 -1.12 28.71
N THR A 251 6.76 -1.18 28.27
CA THR A 251 7.70 -0.04 28.32
C THR A 251 7.61 0.82 27.07
N ASN A 252 7.10 0.26 25.96
CA ASN A 252 6.92 0.94 24.68
C ASN A 252 5.43 1.17 24.38
N ILE A 253 5.17 1.39 23.08
CA ILE A 253 3.82 1.49 22.56
C ILE A 253 3.26 0.09 22.33
N TYR A 254 2.01 -0.15 22.78
CA TYR A 254 1.31 -1.41 22.55
C TYR A 254 0.99 -1.61 21.07
N GLY A 255 1.49 -2.71 20.49
CA GLY A 255 1.31 -3.07 19.10
C GLY A 255 2.40 -2.53 18.16
N ASN A 256 2.42 -3.05 16.94
CA ASN A 256 3.35 -2.62 15.89
C ASN A 256 2.84 -1.35 15.22
N HIS A 257 3.31 -0.20 15.63
CA HIS A 257 2.95 1.11 15.10
C HIS A 257 3.94 1.59 14.05
N LEU A 258 3.42 2.24 13.03
CA LEU A 258 4.20 2.92 12.01
C LEU A 258 3.38 4.06 11.38
N GLY A 259 4.05 4.94 10.68
CA GLY A 259 3.37 6.04 10.02
C GLY A 259 4.30 6.90 9.18
N SER A 260 3.71 7.92 8.58
CA SER A 260 4.45 8.91 7.79
C SER A 260 3.82 10.30 7.85
N TRP A 261 4.67 11.30 7.86
CA TRP A 261 4.32 12.66 7.48
C TRP A 261 4.43 12.78 5.96
N ASN A 262 3.36 13.26 5.35
CA ASN A 262 3.25 13.40 3.91
C ASN A 262 3.06 14.87 3.53
N PHE A 263 3.83 15.34 2.54
CA PHE A 263 3.75 16.71 2.04
C PHE A 263 3.80 16.72 0.51
N SER A 264 3.03 17.58 -0.11
CA SER A 264 3.15 17.86 -1.54
C SER A 264 2.88 19.33 -1.85
N LEU A 265 3.50 19.82 -2.93
CA LEU A 265 3.25 21.15 -3.46
C LEU A 265 2.96 21.00 -4.96
N THR A 266 1.74 21.27 -5.36
CA THR A 266 1.34 21.21 -6.77
C THR A 266 1.39 22.60 -7.39
N TRP A 267 2.22 22.77 -8.40
CA TRP A 267 2.26 23.97 -9.22
C TRP A 267 1.57 23.73 -10.56
N TYR A 268 0.52 24.49 -10.80
CA TYR A 268 -0.19 24.56 -12.08
C TYR A 268 0.47 25.65 -12.91
N ALA A 269 1.48 25.28 -13.68
CA ALA A 269 2.26 26.21 -14.48
C ALA A 269 1.54 26.64 -15.76
N PRO A 270 1.95 27.74 -16.40
CA PRO A 270 1.43 28.13 -17.70
C PRO A 270 1.46 27.02 -18.73
N GLN A 271 0.59 27.07 -19.73
CA GLN A 271 0.50 26.09 -20.82
C GLN A 271 0.11 24.67 -20.35
N ASP A 272 -0.65 24.55 -19.24
CA ASP A 272 -1.17 23.30 -18.67
C ASP A 272 -0.11 22.31 -18.16
N TRP A 273 1.10 22.76 -17.87
CA TRP A 273 2.06 21.98 -17.12
C TRP A 273 1.62 21.83 -15.66
N THR A 274 1.81 20.64 -15.10
CA THR A 274 1.66 20.44 -13.66
C THR A 274 2.93 19.81 -13.11
N VAL A 275 3.52 20.44 -12.10
CA VAL A 275 4.72 19.95 -11.41
C VAL A 275 4.37 19.75 -9.95
N ARG A 276 4.58 18.56 -9.42
CA ARG A 276 4.24 18.20 -8.06
C ARG A 276 5.40 17.48 -7.37
N PRO A 277 6.33 18.19 -6.70
CA PRO A 277 7.19 17.59 -5.69
C PRO A 277 6.38 17.09 -4.50
N TYR A 278 6.80 15.98 -3.93
CA TYR A 278 6.22 15.39 -2.72
C TYR A 278 7.28 14.73 -1.87
N TYR A 279 6.98 14.62 -0.57
CA TYR A 279 7.88 14.08 0.42
C TYR A 279 7.10 13.30 1.46
N GLU A 280 7.51 12.07 1.74
CA GLU A 280 7.00 11.21 2.78
C GLU A 280 8.13 10.91 3.76
N HIS A 281 7.98 11.34 5.02
CA HIS A 281 8.89 11.01 6.11
C HIS A 281 8.30 9.84 6.91
N TYR A 282 8.99 8.71 6.89
CA TYR A 282 8.55 7.49 7.55
C TYR A 282 9.11 7.37 8.98
N PHE A 283 8.31 6.82 9.89
CA PHE A 283 8.68 6.55 11.27
C PHE A 283 7.96 5.31 11.82
N GLU A 284 8.58 4.64 12.78
CA GLU A 284 7.96 3.59 13.60
C GLU A 284 7.92 3.99 15.08
N ASP A 285 8.75 4.94 15.50
CA ASP A 285 8.86 5.46 16.86
C ASP A 285 8.38 6.89 17.02
N HIS A 286 7.99 7.24 18.26
CA HIS A 286 7.54 8.57 18.64
C HIS A 286 8.62 9.65 18.40
N SER A 287 9.86 9.38 18.75
CA SER A 287 10.98 10.31 18.56
C SER A 287 11.25 10.61 17.10
N GLN A 288 11.14 9.62 16.22
CA GLN A 288 11.23 9.82 14.78
C GLN A 288 10.04 10.60 14.24
N MET A 289 8.83 10.38 14.77
CA MET A 289 7.63 11.12 14.40
C MET A 289 7.83 12.64 14.56
N PHE A 290 8.55 13.08 15.58
CA PHE A 290 8.84 14.51 15.82
C PHE A 290 10.21 14.97 15.28
N GLY A 291 10.91 14.10 14.56
CA GLY A 291 12.15 14.45 13.87
C GLY A 291 13.36 14.64 14.75
N GLU A 292 13.39 14.09 15.97
CA GLU A 292 14.51 14.19 16.92
C GLU A 292 15.83 13.66 16.33
N TYR A 293 15.75 12.63 15.47
CA TYR A 293 16.90 12.01 14.80
C TYR A 293 17.04 12.42 13.31
N GLY A 294 16.29 13.42 12.89
CA GLY A 294 16.29 13.95 11.53
C GLY A 294 15.27 13.24 10.62
N TRP A 295 15.17 13.71 9.40
CA TRP A 295 14.16 13.31 8.42
C TRP A 295 14.79 12.58 7.22
N LYS A 296 15.76 11.69 7.46
CA LYS A 296 16.55 11.02 6.45
C LYS A 296 15.86 9.81 5.82
N ASP A 297 15.02 9.11 6.60
CA ASP A 297 14.25 7.99 6.10
C ASP A 297 12.97 8.53 5.47
N CYS A 298 12.94 8.47 4.14
CA CYS A 298 11.94 9.16 3.36
C CYS A 298 11.75 8.55 1.97
N LEU A 299 10.64 8.94 1.37
CA LEU A 299 10.43 8.93 -0.07
C LEU A 299 10.30 10.39 -0.53
N ALA A 300 11.21 10.85 -1.36
CA ALA A 300 11.18 12.17 -1.99
C ALA A 300 10.92 12.00 -3.48
N GLY A 301 9.88 12.61 -4.02
CA GLY A 301 9.48 12.42 -5.39
C GLY A 301 9.10 13.71 -6.11
N ILE A 302 9.08 13.63 -7.43
CA ILE A 302 8.53 14.66 -8.30
C ILE A 302 7.69 14.01 -9.40
N GLU A 303 6.49 14.50 -9.57
CA GLU A 303 5.59 14.15 -10.68
C GLU A 303 5.44 15.34 -11.63
N ILE A 304 5.60 15.09 -12.92
CA ILE A 304 5.43 16.10 -13.98
C ILE A 304 4.36 15.59 -14.95
N THR A 305 3.31 16.38 -15.14
CA THR A 305 2.33 16.17 -16.21
C THR A 305 2.62 17.13 -17.35
N PHE A 306 2.81 16.58 -18.55
CA PHE A 306 3.14 17.33 -19.76
C PHE A 306 1.86 17.68 -20.51
N PRO A 307 1.66 18.93 -20.93
CA PRO A 307 0.49 19.32 -21.71
C PRO A 307 0.62 18.81 -23.13
N LYS A 308 -0.49 18.31 -23.66
CA LYS A 308 -0.68 18.01 -25.10
C LYS A 308 0.46 17.21 -25.75
N ASN A 309 1.19 16.41 -24.97
CA ASN A 309 2.26 15.56 -25.47
C ASN A 309 1.78 14.10 -25.46
N PRO A 310 1.49 13.51 -26.64
CA PRO A 310 1.03 12.12 -26.70
C PRO A 310 2.14 11.13 -26.39
N VAL A 311 3.39 11.49 -26.65
CA VAL A 311 4.54 10.58 -26.42
C VAL A 311 4.83 10.44 -24.93
N ILE A 312 4.95 11.55 -24.22
CA ILE A 312 5.16 11.55 -22.76
C ILE A 312 4.06 12.39 -22.13
N SER A 313 3.07 11.75 -21.50
CA SER A 313 2.00 12.45 -20.81
C SER A 313 2.32 12.70 -19.34
N ARG A 314 3.10 11.80 -18.72
CA ARG A 314 3.46 11.90 -17.30
C ARG A 314 4.80 11.24 -17.00
N PHE A 315 5.53 11.84 -16.07
CA PHE A 315 6.82 11.35 -15.57
C PHE A 315 6.82 11.42 -14.04
N VAL A 316 7.43 10.42 -13.41
CA VAL A 316 7.70 10.36 -11.97
C VAL A 316 9.15 9.97 -11.75
N TYR A 317 9.81 10.69 -10.83
CA TYR A 317 11.08 10.28 -10.26
C TYR A 317 10.96 10.25 -8.74
N GLU A 318 11.51 9.21 -8.11
CA GLU A 318 11.55 9.06 -6.66
C GLU A 318 12.93 8.64 -6.18
N TYR A 319 13.34 9.22 -5.07
CA TYR A 319 14.41 8.75 -4.20
C TYR A 319 13.82 8.17 -2.93
N LEU A 320 14.27 7.00 -2.54
CA LEU A 320 13.81 6.27 -1.38
C LEU A 320 14.99 5.96 -0.46
N SER A 321 14.84 6.19 0.83
CA SER A 321 15.78 5.76 1.87
C SER A 321 15.05 5.28 3.10
N THR A 322 15.38 4.09 3.56
CA THR A 322 15.03 3.54 4.87
C THR A 322 16.30 3.06 5.58
N LYS A 323 17.45 3.66 5.26
CA LYS A 323 18.76 3.16 5.66
C LYS A 323 19.11 3.51 7.10
N ASP A 324 18.72 4.69 7.55
CA ASP A 324 19.18 5.21 8.84
C ASP A 324 18.43 4.56 10.01
N GLN A 325 17.11 4.39 9.95
CA GLN A 325 16.26 3.72 10.95
C GLN A 325 16.62 4.12 12.38
N THR A 326 16.86 5.41 12.57
CA THR A 326 17.25 5.96 13.85
C THR A 326 16.05 6.07 14.76
N GLY A 327 16.20 5.60 15.99
CA GLY A 327 15.17 5.68 17.02
C GLY A 327 15.82 5.66 18.41
N PRO A 328 15.06 5.90 19.48
CA PRO A 328 15.57 5.80 20.83
C PRO A 328 15.95 4.35 21.13
N VAL A 329 16.99 4.16 21.90
CA VAL A 329 17.23 2.87 22.57
C VAL A 329 16.36 2.79 23.81
N TYR A 330 15.98 1.58 24.19
CA TYR A 330 15.13 1.29 25.34
C TYR A 330 15.65 1.82 26.70
N TRP A 331 16.93 2.15 26.81
CA TRP A 331 17.61 2.63 27.99
C TRP A 331 18.19 4.02 27.83
N ASP A 332 17.47 4.80 27.11
CA ASP A 332 17.78 6.19 26.93
C ASP A 332 17.77 6.92 28.27
N HIS A 333 18.88 7.57 28.62
CA HIS A 333 19.03 8.29 29.87
C HIS A 333 18.69 7.48 31.12
N THR A 334 19.04 6.19 31.18
CA THR A 334 18.94 5.41 32.42
C THR A 334 20.14 5.72 33.34
N PRO A 335 20.03 5.46 34.68
CA PRO A 335 21.17 5.63 35.58
C PRO A 335 22.40 4.81 35.18
N GLU A 336 22.19 3.65 34.50
CA GLU A 336 23.25 2.74 34.06
C GLU A 336 23.87 3.19 32.73
N ILE A 337 23.07 3.85 31.85
CA ILE A 337 23.50 4.37 30.57
C ILE A 337 22.98 5.81 30.45
N PRO A 338 23.72 6.78 31.01
CA PRO A 338 23.27 8.18 31.04
C PRO A 338 23.38 8.87 29.66
N GLU A 339 24.19 8.32 28.75
CA GLU A 339 24.34 8.86 27.41
C GLU A 339 23.39 8.15 26.46
N GLN A 340 22.78 8.92 25.55
CA GLN A 340 21.98 8.40 24.48
C GLN A 340 22.82 7.55 23.55
N VAL A 341 22.51 6.29 23.42
CA VAL A 341 23.01 5.43 22.35
C VAL A 341 21.95 5.42 21.26
N SER A 342 22.23 5.94 20.06
CA SER A 342 21.27 5.94 18.97
C SER A 342 20.74 4.53 18.71
N GLY A 343 19.45 4.34 18.83
CA GLY A 343 18.77 3.08 18.55
C GLY A 343 18.88 2.70 17.10
N ALA A 344 18.88 1.41 16.85
CA ALA A 344 18.77 0.83 15.53
C ALA A 344 17.40 0.17 15.46
N ASP A 345 16.46 0.81 14.80
CA ASP A 345 15.16 0.26 14.54
C ASP A 345 15.20 -0.82 13.45
N ASN A 346 14.11 -1.51 13.22
CA ASN A 346 14.00 -2.56 12.22
C ASN A 346 12.68 -2.44 11.44
N TYR A 347 12.60 -1.43 10.59
CA TYR A 347 11.40 -1.07 9.86
C TYR A 347 10.70 -2.26 9.21
N TYR A 348 9.37 -2.26 9.29
CA TYR A 348 8.45 -3.30 8.85
C TYR A 348 8.55 -4.62 9.63
N ASN A 349 9.57 -4.83 10.46
CA ASN A 349 9.68 -5.99 11.32
C ASN A 349 9.16 -5.68 12.73
N HIS A 350 8.78 -6.72 13.48
CA HIS A 350 8.35 -6.57 14.86
C HIS A 350 8.71 -7.80 15.68
N GLY A 351 8.93 -7.61 16.98
CA GLY A 351 9.28 -8.71 17.90
C GLY A 351 8.19 -9.80 17.98
N ILE A 352 6.94 -9.38 18.04
CA ILE A 352 5.77 -10.25 18.21
C ILE A 352 5.12 -10.57 16.85
N TYR A 353 4.77 -9.56 16.05
CA TYR A 353 4.09 -9.74 14.77
C TYR A 353 5.05 -10.17 13.66
N THR A 354 4.50 -10.70 12.56
CA THR A 354 5.26 -11.12 11.36
C THR A 354 5.65 -9.97 10.43
N GLY A 355 5.53 -8.73 10.95
CA GLY A 355 5.89 -7.51 10.24
C GLY A 355 4.75 -6.94 9.39
N TRP A 356 5.03 -5.82 8.72
CA TRP A 356 4.06 -5.01 7.98
C TRP A 356 3.75 -5.61 6.62
N GLN A 357 3.14 -6.79 6.62
CA GLN A 357 2.80 -7.58 5.45
C GLN A 357 1.37 -8.14 5.53
N HIS A 358 0.79 -8.53 4.38
CA HIS A 358 -0.45 -9.28 4.28
C HIS A 358 -0.35 -10.26 3.11
N TRP A 359 -0.56 -11.54 3.37
CA TRP A 359 -0.35 -12.64 2.41
C TRP A 359 1.07 -12.68 1.83
N GLY A 360 2.09 -12.37 2.65
CA GLY A 360 3.49 -12.35 2.27
C GLY A 360 3.96 -11.12 1.50
N MET A 361 3.05 -10.23 1.08
CA MET A 361 3.39 -8.98 0.40
C MET A 361 3.44 -7.83 1.39
N GLY A 362 4.49 -7.02 1.34
CA GLY A 362 4.60 -5.82 2.17
C GLY A 362 3.46 -4.83 1.90
N ILE A 363 2.88 -4.26 2.95
CA ILE A 363 1.81 -3.26 2.87
C ILE A 363 2.38 -1.89 2.45
N GLY A 364 3.60 -1.58 2.89
CA GLY A 364 4.34 -0.39 2.49
C GLY A 364 5.04 -0.54 1.13
N ASN A 365 6.10 0.22 0.91
CA ASN A 365 6.77 0.29 -0.37
C ASN A 365 7.38 -1.07 -0.80
N PRO A 366 7.04 -1.59 -1.99
CA PRO A 366 7.49 -2.91 -2.43
C PRO A 366 9.01 -3.00 -2.66
N LEU A 367 9.73 -1.88 -2.84
CA LEU A 367 11.19 -1.89 -2.97
C LEU A 367 11.88 -2.34 -1.67
N VAL A 368 11.20 -2.25 -0.51
CA VAL A 368 11.55 -3.02 0.68
C VAL A 368 11.02 -4.43 0.47
N MET A 369 11.91 -5.36 0.17
CA MET A 369 11.56 -6.68 -0.35
C MET A 369 10.67 -7.48 0.58
N SER A 370 9.51 -7.87 0.08
CA SER A 370 8.45 -8.58 0.81
C SER A 370 8.86 -9.97 1.28
N PRO A 371 8.34 -10.45 2.42
CA PRO A 371 8.65 -11.77 2.98
C PRO A 371 8.32 -12.95 2.08
N VAL A 372 7.38 -12.84 1.14
CA VAL A 372 7.03 -13.91 0.19
C VAL A 372 8.23 -14.38 -0.64
N TYR A 373 9.28 -13.56 -0.81
CA TYR A 373 10.52 -13.94 -1.50
C TYR A 373 11.48 -14.74 -0.64
N ASN A 374 11.22 -14.90 0.66
CA ASN A 374 12.09 -15.67 1.55
C ASN A 374 11.98 -17.17 1.25
N THR A 375 13.12 -17.85 1.22
CA THR A 375 13.20 -19.29 0.92
C THR A 375 13.49 -20.14 2.16
N ASP A 376 13.68 -19.49 3.32
CA ASP A 376 13.99 -20.14 4.60
C ASP A 376 12.76 -20.34 5.49
N GLY A 377 11.56 -20.04 4.98
CA GLY A 377 10.31 -20.16 5.73
C GLY A 377 10.23 -19.21 6.91
N ASP A 378 10.87 -18.04 6.83
CA ASP A 378 10.75 -16.98 7.82
C ASP A 378 9.98 -15.79 7.25
N ILE A 379 8.93 -15.36 7.96
CA ILE A 379 8.12 -14.19 7.57
C ILE A 379 8.74 -12.95 8.21
N SER A 380 9.78 -12.42 7.56
CA SER A 380 10.44 -11.18 7.97
C SER A 380 10.98 -10.41 6.75
N PHE A 381 11.13 -9.12 6.90
CA PHE A 381 11.80 -8.28 5.91
C PHE A 381 13.32 -8.39 6.10
N LYS A 382 13.97 -9.18 5.26
CA LYS A 382 15.43 -9.49 5.35
C LYS A 382 16.31 -8.26 5.06
N SER A 383 15.76 -7.22 4.48
CA SER A 383 16.46 -5.97 4.21
C SER A 383 15.52 -4.77 4.36
N SER A 384 15.32 -4.35 5.59
CA SER A 384 14.58 -3.12 5.90
C SER A 384 15.43 -1.87 5.65
N ARG A 385 16.78 -1.98 5.63
CA ARG A 385 17.70 -0.88 5.36
C ARG A 385 18.07 -0.83 3.88
N MET A 386 17.50 0.14 3.16
CA MET A 386 17.72 0.28 1.73
C MET A 386 17.77 1.74 1.28
N GLN A 387 18.34 1.97 0.12
CA GLN A 387 18.24 3.20 -0.66
C GLN A 387 17.94 2.85 -2.12
N GLY A 388 17.14 3.66 -2.78
CA GLY A 388 16.77 3.40 -4.16
C GLY A 388 16.39 4.63 -4.95
N HIS A 389 16.40 4.47 -6.27
CA HIS A 389 15.88 5.42 -7.23
C HIS A 389 14.83 4.71 -8.08
N HIS A 390 13.74 5.38 -8.32
CA HIS A 390 12.66 4.87 -9.16
C HIS A 390 12.26 5.92 -10.20
N PHE A 391 12.00 5.44 -11.42
CA PHE A 391 11.55 6.24 -12.56
C PHE A 391 10.31 5.60 -13.16
N GLY A 392 9.28 6.39 -13.37
CA GLY A 392 8.07 6.01 -14.06
C GLY A 392 7.77 6.98 -15.19
N VAL A 393 7.42 6.46 -16.36
CA VAL A 393 6.98 7.29 -17.49
C VAL A 393 5.81 6.62 -18.19
N MET A 394 4.85 7.42 -18.66
CA MET A 394 3.72 6.94 -19.45
C MET A 394 3.32 7.95 -20.53
N GLY A 395 2.64 7.45 -21.54
CA GLY A 395 2.08 8.26 -22.62
C GLY A 395 1.07 7.48 -23.45
N ASN A 396 0.39 8.21 -24.34
CA ASN A 396 -0.60 7.70 -25.25
C ASN A 396 -0.22 8.12 -26.68
N PRO A 397 0.76 7.43 -27.33
CA PRO A 397 1.24 7.82 -28.67
C PRO A 397 0.12 7.86 -29.71
N VAL A 398 -0.87 7.01 -29.55
CA VAL A 398 -2.14 7.04 -30.30
C VAL A 398 -3.31 6.82 -29.32
N SER A 399 -4.52 7.19 -29.73
CA SER A 399 -5.71 7.16 -28.87
C SER A 399 -6.01 5.82 -28.21
N ASP A 400 -5.70 4.73 -28.90
CA ASP A 400 -6.03 3.37 -28.49
C ASP A 400 -4.88 2.66 -27.75
N LEU A 401 -3.69 3.28 -27.71
CA LEU A 401 -2.49 2.69 -27.14
C LEU A 401 -1.91 3.56 -26.04
N GLN A 402 -1.79 3.00 -24.86
CA GLN A 402 -1.04 3.56 -23.74
C GLN A 402 0.21 2.72 -23.50
N TYR A 403 1.31 3.36 -23.18
CA TYR A 403 2.50 2.66 -22.66
C TYR A 403 2.87 3.14 -21.27
N ARG A 404 3.57 2.27 -20.52
CA ARG A 404 4.16 2.56 -19.23
C ARG A 404 5.52 1.90 -19.13
N ILE A 405 6.50 2.62 -18.58
CA ILE A 405 7.83 2.11 -18.29
C ILE A 405 8.14 2.42 -16.83
N LEU A 406 8.62 1.42 -16.10
CA LEU A 406 9.11 1.54 -14.73
C LEU A 406 10.54 1.05 -14.66
N LEU A 407 11.41 1.80 -13.99
CA LEU A 407 12.81 1.43 -13.74
C LEU A 407 13.15 1.71 -12.28
N SER A 408 13.76 0.75 -11.59
CA SER A 408 14.22 0.93 -10.22
C SER A 408 15.61 0.37 -10.03
N VAL A 409 16.41 1.05 -9.23
CA VAL A 409 17.72 0.56 -8.77
C VAL A 409 17.79 0.72 -7.26
N THR A 410 18.21 -0.33 -6.55
CA THR A 410 18.29 -0.33 -5.09
C THR A 410 19.64 -0.81 -4.59
N ARG A 411 20.00 -0.33 -3.41
CA ARG A 411 21.14 -0.77 -2.60
C ARG A 411 20.59 -1.21 -1.25
N ASN A 412 20.95 -2.39 -0.79
CA ASN A 412 20.36 -3.06 0.36
C ASN A 412 21.45 -3.47 1.35
N TRP A 413 21.27 -3.14 2.62
CA TRP A 413 22.23 -3.39 3.71
C TRP A 413 21.82 -4.52 4.65
N GLY A 414 20.64 -5.13 4.46
CA GLY A 414 20.03 -6.04 5.44
C GLY A 414 19.28 -5.30 6.52
N THR A 415 19.34 -5.77 7.75
CA THR A 415 18.85 -5.07 8.96
C THR A 415 20.02 -4.67 9.82
N TYR A 416 19.79 -3.95 10.92
CA TYR A 416 20.88 -3.68 11.88
C TYR A 416 21.31 -4.94 12.63
N SER A 417 20.36 -5.78 13.02
CA SER A 417 20.66 -7.04 13.72
C SER A 417 21.26 -8.13 12.82
N MET A 418 20.94 -8.10 11.53
CA MET A 418 21.45 -9.04 10.51
C MET A 418 21.90 -8.31 9.26
N PRO A 419 23.00 -7.53 9.31
CA PRO A 419 23.53 -6.82 8.17
C PRO A 419 24.07 -7.78 7.11
N PHE A 420 23.91 -7.44 5.85
CA PHE A 420 24.57 -8.19 4.78
C PHE A 420 26.08 -7.96 4.82
N TYR A 421 26.84 -9.00 4.56
CA TYR A 421 28.29 -8.92 4.45
C TYR A 421 28.75 -7.92 3.37
N GLU A 422 27.99 -7.84 2.26
CA GLU A 422 28.21 -6.90 1.17
C GLU A 422 26.90 -6.18 0.83
N ILE A 423 27.00 -4.93 0.36
CA ILE A 423 25.83 -4.18 -0.09
C ILE A 423 25.24 -4.87 -1.33
N LYS A 424 24.04 -5.39 -1.20
CA LYS A 424 23.34 -6.06 -2.29
C LYS A 424 22.64 -5.02 -3.18
N LYS A 425 23.01 -4.98 -4.45
CA LYS A 425 22.40 -4.12 -5.47
C LYS A 425 21.35 -4.89 -6.24
N ASN A 426 20.29 -4.20 -6.64
CA ASN A 426 19.22 -4.78 -7.47
C ASN A 426 18.71 -3.75 -8.46
N GLY A 427 18.38 -4.19 -9.68
CA GLY A 427 17.76 -3.39 -10.73
C GLY A 427 16.53 -4.12 -11.27
N ASN A 428 15.43 -3.38 -11.46
CA ASN A 428 14.13 -3.89 -11.89
C ASN A 428 13.59 -3.01 -13.00
N ALA A 429 13.06 -3.61 -14.06
CA ALA A 429 12.49 -2.89 -15.20
C ALA A 429 11.14 -3.50 -15.62
N LEU A 430 10.25 -2.64 -16.08
CA LEU A 430 8.98 -3.01 -16.71
C LEU A 430 8.75 -2.16 -17.94
N ILE A 431 8.27 -2.78 -19.02
CA ILE A 431 7.63 -2.13 -20.16
C ILE A 431 6.25 -2.75 -20.30
N GLU A 432 5.22 -1.92 -20.36
CA GLU A 432 3.83 -2.33 -20.48
C GLU A 432 3.13 -1.55 -21.58
N LEU A 433 2.37 -2.24 -22.41
CA LEU A 433 1.56 -1.70 -23.49
C LEU A 433 0.10 -2.11 -23.25
N GLN A 434 -0.79 -1.14 -23.17
CA GLN A 434 -2.23 -1.36 -23.08
C GLN A 434 -2.92 -0.87 -24.34
N TYR A 435 -3.61 -1.78 -25.02
CA TYR A 435 -4.39 -1.51 -26.21
C TYR A 435 -5.89 -1.58 -25.89
N THR A 436 -6.61 -0.50 -26.21
CA THR A 436 -8.06 -0.37 -25.96
C THR A 436 -8.74 0.01 -27.30
N PRO A 437 -9.09 -0.98 -28.13
CA PRO A 437 -9.60 -0.74 -29.50
C PRO A 437 -10.97 -0.09 -29.50
N HIS A 438 -11.16 0.95 -30.30
CA HIS A 438 -12.44 1.64 -30.47
C HIS A 438 -13.56 0.72 -31.00
N GLN A 439 -13.23 -0.32 -31.79
CA GLN A 439 -14.18 -1.27 -32.35
C GLN A 439 -14.69 -2.26 -31.29
N LEU A 440 -13.87 -2.62 -30.33
CA LEU A 440 -14.21 -3.53 -29.23
C LEU A 440 -14.44 -2.75 -27.94
N LYS A 441 -15.52 -1.97 -27.91
CA LYS A 441 -15.87 -1.16 -26.74
C LYS A 441 -15.80 -2.01 -25.46
N SER A 442 -15.19 -1.45 -24.43
CA SER A 442 -15.06 -2.09 -23.12
C SER A 442 -14.03 -3.24 -23.00
N TRP A 443 -13.26 -3.53 -24.03
CA TRP A 443 -12.13 -4.46 -23.97
C TRP A 443 -10.81 -3.71 -23.84
N SER A 444 -9.90 -4.24 -23.04
CA SER A 444 -8.50 -3.82 -23.00
C SER A 444 -7.58 -5.04 -22.98
N PHE A 445 -6.48 -4.94 -23.71
CA PHE A 445 -5.44 -5.95 -23.84
C PHE A 445 -4.15 -5.34 -23.35
N THR A 446 -3.51 -5.95 -22.34
CA THR A 446 -2.26 -5.45 -21.78
C THR A 446 -1.18 -6.49 -21.97
N ALA A 447 -0.07 -6.09 -22.55
CA ALA A 447 1.16 -6.89 -22.65
C ALA A 447 2.25 -6.20 -21.82
N SER A 448 2.84 -6.94 -20.90
CA SER A 448 3.89 -6.45 -20.00
C SER A 448 5.13 -7.33 -20.11
N LEU A 449 6.31 -6.71 -20.15
CA LEU A 449 7.61 -7.38 -20.11
C LEU A 449 8.38 -6.85 -18.90
N GLY A 450 8.88 -7.74 -18.06
CA GLY A 450 9.64 -7.41 -16.87
C GLY A 450 11.02 -8.07 -16.87
N MET A 451 11.98 -7.41 -16.20
CA MET A 451 13.33 -7.92 -16.02
C MET A 451 13.88 -7.51 -14.66
N ASP A 452 14.57 -8.44 -14.00
CA ASP A 452 15.33 -8.20 -12.77
C ASP A 452 16.78 -8.64 -12.94
N ARG A 453 17.66 -7.90 -12.29
CA ARG A 453 19.07 -8.26 -12.18
C ARG A 453 19.65 -7.72 -10.87
N GLY A 454 20.14 -8.62 -10.01
CA GLY A 454 20.81 -8.21 -8.79
C GLY A 454 21.05 -9.31 -7.79
N ALA A 455 21.63 -8.95 -6.65
CA ALA A 455 21.98 -9.87 -5.58
C ALA A 455 20.80 -10.20 -4.64
N MET A 456 19.71 -9.39 -4.66
CA MET A 456 18.52 -9.66 -3.87
C MET A 456 17.58 -10.67 -4.55
N LEU A 457 17.13 -10.37 -5.75
CA LEU A 457 16.15 -11.18 -6.51
C LEU A 457 16.81 -12.11 -7.54
N GLY A 458 18.11 -11.99 -7.77
CA GLY A 458 18.81 -12.76 -8.80
C GLY A 458 18.56 -12.21 -10.20
N LYS A 459 18.44 -13.13 -11.18
CA LYS A 459 18.13 -12.77 -12.57
C LYS A 459 16.80 -13.41 -12.95
N SER A 460 15.90 -12.61 -13.46
CA SER A 460 14.60 -13.05 -13.98
C SER A 460 14.20 -12.19 -15.18
N ALA A 461 13.54 -12.79 -16.15
CA ALA A 461 12.91 -12.10 -17.26
C ALA A 461 11.59 -12.79 -17.60
N GLY A 462 10.55 -12.05 -17.93
CA GLY A 462 9.25 -12.64 -18.20
C GLY A 462 8.26 -11.67 -18.78
N GLY A 463 7.11 -12.19 -19.17
CA GLY A 463 6.01 -11.42 -19.70
C GLY A 463 4.68 -11.82 -19.08
N MET A 464 3.75 -10.89 -19.12
CA MET A 464 2.36 -11.08 -18.68
C MET A 464 1.42 -10.54 -19.75
N LEU A 465 0.37 -11.31 -20.02
CA LEU A 465 -0.76 -10.89 -20.87
C LEU A 465 -2.00 -10.78 -20.00
N THR A 466 -2.69 -9.65 -20.08
CA THR A 466 -3.95 -9.42 -19.39
C THR A 466 -5.03 -9.01 -20.39
N ILE A 467 -6.18 -9.66 -20.31
CA ILE A 467 -7.37 -9.33 -21.08
C ILE A 467 -8.46 -8.92 -20.10
N ARG A 468 -9.03 -7.74 -20.28
CA ARG A 468 -10.09 -7.21 -19.42
C ARG A 468 -11.28 -6.80 -20.25
N LYS A 469 -12.46 -7.14 -19.75
CA LYS A 469 -13.73 -6.63 -20.23
C LYS A 469 -14.47 -5.94 -19.10
N THR A 470 -14.95 -4.73 -19.37
CA THR A 470 -15.80 -3.97 -18.43
C THR A 470 -17.10 -3.57 -19.13
N GLY A 471 -18.13 -3.26 -18.39
CA GLY A 471 -19.40 -2.79 -18.97
C GLY A 471 -20.44 -2.49 -17.89
N TRP A 472 -21.58 -1.98 -18.35
CA TRP A 472 -22.74 -1.72 -17.50
C TRP A 472 -23.75 -2.86 -17.66
N ILE A 473 -24.34 -3.27 -16.54
CA ILE A 473 -25.46 -4.23 -16.53
C ILE A 473 -26.71 -3.40 -16.80
N ARG A 474 -27.40 -3.74 -17.90
CA ARG A 474 -28.64 -3.08 -18.33
C ARG A 474 -29.86 -3.79 -17.77
#